data_3fc860f76795be22549c61eb4b3f80e7
#
_entry.id   3fc860f76795be22549c61eb4b3f80e7
#
_cell.length_a   1.000
_cell.length_b   1.000
_cell.length_c   1.000
_cell.angle_alpha   90.00
_cell.angle_beta   90.00
_cell.angle_gamma   90.00
#
_symmetry.space_group_name_H-M   'P 1'
#
loop_
_entity.id
_entity.type
_entity.pdbx_description
1 polymer ?
#
loop_
_entity_poly.entity_id
_entity_poly.type
_entity_poly.pdbx_seq_one_letter_code
_entity_poly.pdbx_strand_id
1 'polypeptide(L)'
;MIDKSLEIKITLLNQIEQYLNNTITRKTFGYVAEEYYTENAHFIENTEFYEIYNRIVPDSCLFYIDEPGVEEEKEKCFRREMEEAYELLKPLCNKV
;
A
#
# COMPACT_ATOMS: atom_id res chain seq x y z
N MET A 1 -23.59 2.38 -7.09
CA MET A 1 -22.65 1.36 -7.58
C MET A 1 -21.23 1.91 -7.53
N ILE A 2 -20.31 1.14 -6.99
CA ILE A 2 -18.93 1.55 -6.89
C ILE A 2 -18.23 1.29 -8.21
N ASP A 3 -17.52 2.30 -8.67
CA ASP A 3 -16.67 2.24 -9.83
C ASP A 3 -15.49 1.28 -9.53
N LYS A 4 -15.06 0.53 -10.52
CA LYS A 4 -13.98 -0.44 -10.35
C LYS A 4 -12.70 0.23 -9.87
N SER A 5 -12.38 1.40 -10.40
CA SER A 5 -11.21 2.15 -9.97
C SER A 5 -11.30 2.47 -8.47
N LEU A 6 -12.44 2.92 -8.00
CA LEU A 6 -12.62 3.25 -6.59
C LEU A 6 -12.53 1.99 -5.73
N GLU A 7 -13.07 0.88 -6.19
CA GLU A 7 -13.00 -0.38 -5.48
C GLU A 7 -11.54 -0.81 -5.27
N ILE A 8 -10.72 -0.68 -6.32
CA ILE A 8 -9.31 -1.04 -6.24
C ILE A 8 -8.59 -0.14 -5.23
N LYS A 9 -8.85 1.17 -5.30
CA LYS A 9 -8.23 2.13 -4.39
C LYS A 9 -8.56 1.81 -2.93
N ILE A 10 -9.82 1.52 -2.67
CA ILE A 10 -10.27 1.21 -1.31
C ILE A 10 -9.60 -0.06 -0.80
N THR A 11 -9.51 -1.08 -1.65
CA THR A 11 -8.88 -2.34 -1.24
C THR A 11 -7.41 -2.13 -0.92
N LEU A 12 -6.69 -1.39 -1.77
CA LEU A 12 -5.28 -1.12 -1.52
C LEU A 12 -5.08 -0.32 -0.23
N LEU A 13 -5.95 0.66 0.00
CA LEU A 13 -5.86 1.45 1.23
C LEU A 13 -6.14 0.60 2.46
N ASN A 14 -7.13 -0.29 2.36
CA ASN A 14 -7.48 -1.17 3.48
C ASN A 14 -6.33 -2.12 3.82
N GLN A 15 -5.57 -2.58 2.83
CA GLN A 15 -4.41 -3.43 3.11
C GLN A 15 -3.37 -2.68 3.93
N ILE A 16 -3.12 -1.42 3.60
CA ILE A 16 -2.20 -0.60 4.37
C ILE A 16 -2.73 -0.43 5.80
N GLU A 17 -4.02 -0.16 5.93
CA GLU A 17 -4.64 0.01 7.23
C GLU A 17 -4.52 -1.25 8.08
N GLN A 18 -4.71 -2.42 7.49
CA GLN A 18 -4.58 -3.67 8.20
C GLN A 18 -3.17 -3.87 8.75
N TYR A 19 -2.17 -3.47 7.97
CA TYR A 19 -0.81 -3.52 8.47
C TYR A 19 -0.60 -2.52 9.61
N LEU A 20 -1.09 -1.29 9.44
CA LEU A 20 -0.87 -0.25 10.45
C LEU A 20 -1.56 -0.55 11.77
N ASN A 21 -2.68 -1.26 11.73
CA ASN A 21 -3.38 -1.61 12.97
C ASN A 21 -2.97 -3.00 13.48
N ASN A 22 -1.92 -3.57 12.90
CA ASN A 22 -1.32 -4.84 13.33
C ASN A 22 -2.20 -6.06 13.10
N THR A 23 -3.15 -5.97 12.18
CA THR A 23 -3.96 -7.12 11.79
C THR A 23 -3.13 -8.10 10.97
N ILE A 24 -2.21 -7.60 10.13
CA ILE A 24 -1.31 -8.44 9.35
C ILE A 24 0.12 -7.98 9.57
N THR A 25 1.07 -8.88 9.33
CA THR A 25 2.49 -8.56 9.47
C THR A 25 3.00 -7.85 8.22
N ARG A 26 4.21 -7.29 8.34
CA ARG A 26 4.87 -6.63 7.22
C ARG A 26 5.02 -7.60 6.04
N LYS A 27 5.45 -8.82 6.30
CA LYS A 27 5.66 -9.80 5.23
C LYS A 27 4.35 -10.21 4.57
N THR A 28 3.31 -10.40 5.36
CA THR A 28 2.00 -10.73 4.81
C THR A 28 1.48 -9.58 3.95
N PHE A 29 1.65 -8.35 4.43
CA PHE A 29 1.27 -7.18 3.65
C PHE A 29 1.97 -7.17 2.30
N GLY A 30 3.28 -7.38 2.29
CA GLY A 30 4.05 -7.35 1.06
C GLY A 30 3.52 -8.34 0.04
N TYR A 31 3.25 -9.55 0.49
CA TYR A 31 2.75 -10.61 -0.39
C TYR A 31 1.35 -10.28 -0.94
N VAL A 32 0.45 -9.91 -0.06
CA VAL A 32 -0.95 -9.66 -0.45
C VAL A 32 -1.05 -8.41 -1.33
N ALA A 33 -0.35 -7.37 -0.95
CA ALA A 33 -0.42 -6.10 -1.68
C ALA A 33 0.20 -6.23 -3.07
N GLU A 34 1.34 -6.91 -3.18
CA GLU A 34 2.00 -7.06 -4.47
C GLU A 34 1.12 -7.84 -5.44
N GLU A 35 0.53 -8.94 -4.98
CA GLU A 35 -0.31 -9.76 -5.82
C GLU A 35 -1.53 -9.00 -6.31
N TYR A 36 -2.22 -8.35 -5.40
CA TYR A 36 -3.42 -7.61 -5.74
C TYR A 36 -3.11 -6.42 -6.67
N TYR A 37 -2.04 -5.70 -6.36
CA TYR A 37 -1.63 -4.54 -7.16
C TYR A 37 -1.26 -4.96 -8.57
N THR A 38 -0.48 -6.03 -8.70
CA THR A 38 -0.06 -6.51 -10.01
C THR A 38 -1.26 -6.84 -10.89
N GLU A 39 -2.27 -7.45 -10.30
CA GLU A 39 -3.45 -7.88 -11.06
C GLU A 39 -4.40 -6.73 -11.39
N ASN A 40 -4.39 -5.66 -10.60
CA ASN A 40 -5.44 -4.66 -10.69
C ASN A 40 -4.97 -3.24 -10.99
N ALA A 41 -3.66 -3.01 -11.08
CA ALA A 41 -3.14 -1.66 -11.24
C ALA A 41 -3.65 -0.98 -12.51
N HIS A 42 -3.92 -1.76 -13.55
CA HIS A 42 -4.37 -1.19 -14.81
C HIS A 42 -5.70 -0.44 -14.70
N PHE A 43 -6.48 -0.71 -13.65
CA PHE A 43 -7.74 -0.01 -13.45
C PHE A 43 -7.53 1.39 -12.86
N ILE A 44 -6.33 1.70 -12.36
CA ILE A 44 -6.08 2.99 -11.70
C ILE A 44 -4.86 3.74 -12.27
N GLU A 45 -4.31 3.28 -13.39
CA GLU A 45 -3.06 3.81 -13.93
C GLU A 45 -3.07 5.31 -14.19
N ASN A 46 -4.20 5.89 -14.51
CA ASN A 46 -4.28 7.30 -14.85
C ASN A 46 -4.76 8.16 -13.69
N THR A 47 -4.58 7.71 -12.46
CA THR A 47 -5.07 8.44 -11.29
C THR A 47 -3.90 8.92 -10.43
N GLU A 48 -4.17 9.95 -9.63
CA GLU A 48 -3.21 10.43 -8.65
C GLU A 48 -2.91 9.38 -7.60
N PHE A 49 -3.91 8.57 -7.24
CA PHE A 49 -3.72 7.47 -6.30
C PHE A 49 -2.62 6.52 -6.80
N TYR A 50 -2.70 6.15 -8.07
CA TYR A 50 -1.70 5.25 -8.66
C TYR A 50 -0.30 5.85 -8.57
N GLU A 51 -0.16 7.12 -8.88
CA GLU A 51 1.15 7.77 -8.87
C GLU A 51 1.77 7.76 -7.48
N ILE A 52 0.96 8.07 -6.46
CA ILE A 52 1.46 8.09 -5.09
C ILE A 52 1.76 6.67 -4.61
N TYR A 53 0.84 5.75 -4.82
CA TYR A 53 1.00 4.36 -4.38
C TYR A 53 2.25 3.76 -5.02
N ASN A 54 2.39 3.92 -6.32
CA ASN A 54 3.49 3.33 -7.07
C ASN A 54 4.84 3.91 -6.66
N ARG A 55 4.86 5.15 -6.21
CA ARG A 55 6.09 5.78 -5.77
C ARG A 55 6.56 5.28 -4.41
N ILE A 56 5.63 4.97 -3.51
CA ILE A 56 5.97 4.64 -2.12
C ILE A 56 5.98 3.15 -1.84
N VAL A 57 4.90 2.45 -2.19
CA VAL A 57 4.67 1.09 -1.66
C VAL A 57 5.59 0.03 -2.25
N PRO A 58 5.75 -0.08 -3.58
CA PRO A 58 6.66 -1.13 -4.12
C PRO A 58 8.09 -0.97 -3.64
N ASP A 59 8.60 0.25 -3.59
CA ASP A 59 9.97 0.50 -3.13
C ASP A 59 10.13 0.15 -1.67
N SER A 60 9.14 0.48 -0.84
CA SER A 60 9.20 0.14 0.58
C SER A 60 9.19 -1.36 0.79
N CYS A 61 8.42 -2.09 0.02
CA CYS A 61 8.40 -3.53 0.09
C CYS A 61 9.77 -4.10 -0.29
N LEU A 62 10.37 -3.58 -1.35
CA LEU A 62 11.67 -4.05 -1.76
C LEU A 62 12.73 -3.79 -0.68
N PHE A 63 12.79 -2.58 -0.16
CA PHE A 63 13.86 -2.20 0.77
C PHE A 63 13.66 -2.75 2.17
N TYR A 64 12.43 -2.90 2.62
CA TYR A 64 12.18 -3.23 4.03
C TYR A 64 11.55 -4.60 4.25
N ILE A 65 11.31 -5.35 3.19
CA ILE A 65 10.83 -6.73 3.30
C ILE A 65 11.82 -7.68 2.65
N ASP A 66 12.15 -7.41 1.38
CA ASP A 66 12.93 -8.37 0.57
C ASP A 66 14.43 -8.29 0.81
N GLU A 67 14.95 -7.09 1.05
CA GLU A 67 16.39 -6.92 1.21
C GLU A 67 16.82 -7.24 2.63
N PRO A 68 18.08 -7.74 2.81
CA PRO A 68 18.56 -8.03 4.16
C PRO A 68 18.75 -6.76 4.97
N GLY A 69 18.70 -6.90 6.29
CA GLY A 69 18.88 -5.79 7.19
C GLY A 69 18.41 -6.17 8.58
N VAL A 70 18.52 -5.21 9.51
CA VAL A 70 18.09 -5.42 10.87
C VAL A 70 16.56 -5.38 10.93
N GLU A 71 15.97 -6.46 11.41
CA GLU A 71 14.53 -6.65 11.39
C GLU A 71 13.78 -5.50 12.08
N GLU A 72 14.29 -5.08 13.23
CA GLU A 72 13.65 -4.03 14.01
C GLU A 72 13.65 -2.70 13.27
N GLU A 73 14.76 -2.38 12.61
CA GLU A 73 14.86 -1.15 11.84
C GLU A 73 13.98 -1.20 10.59
N LYS A 74 13.93 -2.36 9.96
CA LYS A 74 13.09 -2.53 8.77
C LYS A 74 11.63 -2.31 9.14
N GLU A 75 11.20 -2.85 10.26
CA GLU A 75 9.81 -2.68 10.69
C GLU A 75 9.50 -1.22 10.95
N LYS A 76 10.41 -0.52 11.62
CA LYS A 76 10.20 0.88 11.95
C LYS A 76 10.13 1.75 10.70
N CYS A 77 11.04 1.53 9.76
CA CYS A 77 11.07 2.31 8.53
C CYS A 77 9.86 2.01 7.65
N PHE A 78 9.50 0.74 7.55
CA PHE A 78 8.36 0.36 6.74
C PHE A 78 7.07 0.96 7.28
N ARG A 79 6.90 0.94 8.60
CA ARG A 79 5.71 1.50 9.23
C ARG A 79 5.60 2.99 8.95
N ARG A 80 6.71 3.70 9.02
CA ARG A 80 6.71 5.15 8.75
C ARG A 80 6.31 5.43 7.31
N GLU A 81 6.83 4.65 6.36
CA GLU A 81 6.48 4.81 4.94
C GLU A 81 5.01 4.53 4.71
N MET A 82 4.47 3.51 5.37
CA MET A 82 3.06 3.16 5.21
C MET A 82 2.14 4.19 5.85
N GLU A 83 2.58 4.80 6.96
CA GLU A 83 1.81 5.89 7.57
C GLU A 83 1.74 7.08 6.64
N GLU A 84 2.83 7.41 6.00
CA GLU A 84 2.86 8.51 5.03
C GLU A 84 1.96 8.18 3.84
N ALA A 85 2.08 6.98 3.30
CA ALA A 85 1.26 6.57 2.17
C ALA A 85 -0.22 6.64 2.52
N TYR A 86 -0.57 6.16 3.71
CA TYR A 86 -1.97 6.16 4.15
C TYR A 86 -2.52 7.57 4.20
N GLU A 87 -1.76 8.51 4.74
CA GLU A 87 -2.19 9.91 4.85
C GLU A 87 -2.40 10.55 3.49
N LEU A 88 -1.53 10.23 2.54
CA LEU A 88 -1.63 10.79 1.20
C LEU A 88 -2.74 10.15 0.38
N LEU A 89 -3.00 8.86 0.58
CA LEU A 89 -3.93 8.12 -0.24
C LEU A 89 -5.38 8.19 0.25
N LYS A 90 -5.56 8.32 1.55
CA LYS A 90 -6.90 8.28 2.14
C LYS A 90 -7.84 9.33 1.55
N PRO A 91 -7.43 10.60 1.41
CA PRO A 91 -8.33 11.59 0.83
C PRO A 91 -8.77 11.26 -0.60
N LEU A 92 -7.97 10.51 -1.32
CA LEU A 92 -8.27 10.15 -2.70
C LEU A 92 -9.30 9.03 -2.81
N CYS A 93 -9.60 8.38 -1.70
CA CYS A 93 -10.62 7.34 -1.64
C CYS A 93 -11.94 7.81 -1.08
N ASN A 94 -11.97 9.01 -0.50
CA ASN A 94 -13.17 9.55 0.14
C ASN A 94 -13.96 10.45 -0.78
N LYS A 95 -13.93 10.13 -2.06
CA LYS A 95 -14.69 10.90 -3.03
C LYS A 95 -16.15 10.52 -2.97
N VAL A 96 -16.97 11.48 -2.93
CA VAL A 96 -18.39 11.27 -2.99
C VAL A 96 -18.97 12.00 -4.19
#